data_c26e9e4bb8c710255271b629afee06ab
#
_entry.id   c26e9e4bb8c710255271b629afee06ab
#
_cell.length_a   1.000
_cell.length_b   1.000
_cell.length_c   1.000
_cell.angle_alpha   90.00
_cell.angle_beta   90.00
_cell.angle_gamma   90.00
#
_symmetry.space_group_name_H-M   'P 1'
#
loop_
_entity.id
_entity.type
_entity.pdbx_description
1 polymer ?
#
loop_
_entity_poly.entity_id
_entity_poly.type
_entity_poly.pdbx_seq_one_letter_code
_entity_poly.pdbx_strand_id
1 'polypeptide(L)'
;NCLSVAMEKPYHHLPDGTFRNPEGSPKRDSNVKWSYKIFNQEKKKLDMTVPKEHVVEKEKVLLDLKKHKEDDYIAWIGHATFLIKLGETTIITDPVFSKNAGPLIFGPDRFTEPALKLNEIPKIDLFLLTHNHYDHQDMSTIRKFPYKNAKVLLPLKLGKYFKRYKDVNEMDWYDEIEINDNLKITFLPAVHWSKRSLTDTNKTLWGNFLIDYDGKKILFACDTGIGDIYKDIGNKYGP
;
A
#
# COMPACT_ATOMS: atom_id res chain seq x y z
N ASN A 1 -21.65 23.56 -33.08
CA ASN A 1 -20.21 23.52 -32.74
C ASN A 1 -20.07 23.33 -31.23
N CYS A 2 -20.11 22.07 -30.76
CA CYS A 2 -19.67 21.73 -29.42
C CYS A 2 -18.14 21.69 -29.46
N LEU A 3 -17.50 22.74 -28.98
CA LEU A 3 -16.11 22.69 -28.56
C LEU A 3 -16.05 21.79 -27.33
N SER A 4 -15.58 20.56 -27.50
CA SER A 4 -15.13 19.74 -26.38
C SER A 4 -13.94 20.44 -25.77
N VAL A 5 -14.14 21.11 -24.64
CA VAL A 5 -13.04 21.56 -23.80
C VAL A 5 -12.38 20.29 -23.32
N ALA A 6 -11.23 19.95 -23.90
CA ALA A 6 -10.40 18.86 -23.38
C ALA A 6 -10.03 19.25 -21.95
N MET A 7 -10.57 18.54 -20.96
CA MET A 7 -10.18 18.75 -19.57
C MET A 7 -8.66 18.55 -19.48
N GLU A 8 -7.96 19.58 -19.02
CA GLU A 8 -6.52 19.53 -18.83
C GLU A 8 -6.20 18.40 -17.84
N LYS A 9 -5.31 17.50 -18.23
CA LYS A 9 -4.93 16.38 -17.38
C LYS A 9 -4.28 16.90 -16.09
N PRO A 10 -4.53 16.27 -14.94
CA PRO A 10 -3.87 16.64 -13.70
C PRO A 10 -2.34 16.69 -13.85
N TYR A 11 -1.69 17.60 -13.12
CA TYR A 11 -0.24 17.82 -13.19
C TYR A 11 0.60 16.54 -13.16
N HIS A 12 0.20 15.55 -12.38
CA HIS A 12 0.96 14.31 -12.24
C HIS A 12 0.84 13.34 -13.42
N HIS A 13 -0.06 13.58 -14.38
CA HIS A 13 -0.17 12.80 -15.61
C HIS A 13 0.73 13.37 -16.70
N LEU A 14 1.71 12.60 -17.16
CA LEU A 14 2.59 13.01 -18.24
C LEU A 14 2.02 12.58 -19.62
N PRO A 15 2.36 13.32 -20.70
CA PRO A 15 1.87 13.01 -22.05
C PRO A 15 2.26 11.61 -22.55
N ASP A 16 3.40 11.08 -22.09
CA ASP A 16 3.89 9.73 -22.44
C ASP A 16 3.16 8.61 -21.67
N GLY A 17 2.18 8.98 -20.84
CA GLY A 17 1.40 8.06 -20.04
C GLY A 17 2.07 7.59 -18.75
N THR A 18 3.21 8.17 -18.38
CA THR A 18 3.82 7.95 -17.05
C THR A 18 3.29 8.96 -16.03
N PHE A 19 3.66 8.79 -14.78
CA PHE A 19 3.28 9.67 -13.68
C PHE A 19 4.51 10.36 -13.09
N ARG A 20 4.29 11.50 -12.45
CA ARG A 20 5.32 12.25 -11.70
C ARG A 20 4.83 12.61 -10.30
N ASN A 21 5.75 12.95 -9.43
CA ASN A 21 5.47 13.39 -8.07
C ASN A 21 4.67 14.70 -8.05
N PRO A 22 4.02 15.04 -6.91
CA PRO A 22 3.35 16.32 -6.74
C PRO A 22 4.27 17.48 -7.08
N GLU A 23 3.68 18.59 -7.52
CA GLU A 23 4.42 19.82 -7.81
C GLU A 23 5.19 20.28 -6.56
N GLY A 24 6.39 20.82 -6.74
CA GLY A 24 7.25 21.21 -5.62
C GLY A 24 7.96 20.06 -4.89
N SER A 25 7.72 18.80 -5.27
CA SER A 25 8.42 17.67 -4.67
C SER A 25 9.94 17.77 -4.83
N PRO A 26 10.73 17.35 -3.82
CA PRO A 26 12.18 17.31 -3.92
C PRO A 26 12.63 16.48 -5.12
N LYS A 27 13.59 16.97 -5.87
CA LYS A 27 14.22 16.19 -6.94
C LYS A 27 15.21 15.22 -6.32
N ARG A 28 15.23 14.00 -6.86
CA ARG A 28 16.26 13.02 -6.49
C ARG A 28 17.64 13.59 -6.84
N ASP A 29 18.55 13.59 -5.86
CA ASP A 29 19.94 13.92 -6.11
C ASP A 29 20.54 12.90 -7.09
N SER A 30 20.93 13.36 -8.27
CA SER A 30 21.56 12.53 -9.31
C SER A 30 22.93 11.96 -8.88
N ASN A 31 23.58 12.55 -7.88
CA ASN A 31 24.86 12.11 -7.35
C ASN A 31 24.70 10.90 -6.41
N VAL A 32 23.50 10.68 -5.85
CA VAL A 32 23.21 9.51 -5.02
C VAL A 32 22.92 8.32 -5.92
N LYS A 33 23.95 7.50 -6.15
CA LYS A 33 23.82 6.22 -6.88
C LYS A 33 23.45 5.13 -5.88
N TRP A 34 22.17 4.76 -5.84
CA TRP A 34 21.77 3.53 -5.17
C TRP A 34 22.36 2.34 -5.94
N SER A 35 23.09 1.47 -5.26
CA SER A 35 23.56 0.22 -5.85
C SER A 35 23.28 -0.95 -4.90
N TYR A 36 22.87 -2.08 -5.47
CA TYR A 36 22.67 -3.32 -4.74
C TYR A 36 23.93 -3.77 -3.97
N LYS A 37 25.11 -3.42 -4.49
CA LYS A 37 26.40 -3.68 -3.83
C LYS A 37 26.54 -2.88 -2.53
N ILE A 38 26.21 -1.60 -2.53
CA ILE A 38 26.23 -0.74 -1.33
C ILE A 38 25.22 -1.25 -0.31
N PHE A 39 23.98 -1.54 -0.75
CA PHE A 39 22.95 -2.09 0.10
C PHE A 39 23.39 -3.39 0.80
N ASN A 40 23.98 -4.33 0.05
CA ASN A 40 24.46 -5.59 0.63
C ASN A 40 25.68 -5.42 1.56
N GLN A 41 26.55 -4.43 1.32
CA GLN A 41 27.65 -4.12 2.21
C GLN A 41 27.15 -3.55 3.54
N GLU A 42 26.18 -2.64 3.50
CA GLU A 42 25.57 -2.07 4.70
C GLU A 42 24.74 -3.13 5.46
N LYS A 43 23.96 -3.98 4.76
CA LYS A 43 23.21 -5.08 5.36
C LYS A 43 24.12 -6.05 6.15
N LYS A 44 25.34 -6.32 5.68
CA LYS A 44 26.30 -7.19 6.38
C LYS A 44 26.76 -6.63 7.73
N LYS A 45 26.62 -5.32 7.95
CA LYS A 45 26.98 -4.65 9.20
C LYS A 45 25.83 -4.63 10.21
N LEU A 46 24.61 -4.97 9.78
CA LEU A 46 23.43 -4.97 10.66
C LEU A 46 23.41 -6.24 11.51
N ASP A 47 23.11 -6.08 12.77
CA ASP A 47 22.72 -7.21 13.62
C ASP A 47 21.31 -7.67 13.17
N MET A 48 21.26 -8.85 12.57
CA MET A 48 20.03 -9.47 12.09
C MET A 48 19.43 -10.44 13.11
N THR A 49 19.89 -10.40 14.36
CA THR A 49 19.34 -11.21 15.43
C THR A 49 17.92 -10.75 15.75
N VAL A 50 16.95 -11.65 15.62
CA VAL A 50 15.56 -11.36 15.97
C VAL A 50 15.39 -11.52 17.48
N PRO A 51 14.97 -10.48 18.23
CA PRO A 51 14.64 -10.62 19.62
C PRO A 51 13.55 -11.67 19.83
N LYS A 52 13.67 -12.47 20.91
CA LYS A 52 12.76 -13.59 21.17
C LYS A 52 11.27 -13.22 21.17
N GLU A 53 10.96 -12.01 21.62
CA GLU A 53 9.58 -11.51 21.76
C GLU A 53 9.18 -10.53 20.64
N HIS A 54 9.96 -10.49 19.55
CA HIS A 54 9.69 -9.56 18.45
C HIS A 54 8.41 -9.90 17.69
N VAL A 55 8.09 -11.18 17.56
CA VAL A 55 6.84 -11.66 16.94
C VAL A 55 5.97 -12.30 18.02
N VAL A 56 4.73 -11.84 18.10
CA VAL A 56 3.74 -12.41 19.03
C VAL A 56 3.40 -13.84 18.58
N GLU A 57 3.36 -14.76 19.53
CA GLU A 57 3.01 -16.16 19.26
C GLU A 57 1.63 -16.27 18.59
N LYS A 58 1.54 -17.14 17.59
CA LYS A 58 0.34 -17.32 16.76
C LYS A 58 -0.93 -17.55 17.56
N GLU A 59 -0.86 -18.43 18.55
CA GLU A 59 -1.99 -18.80 19.42
C GLU A 59 -2.53 -17.56 20.16
N LYS A 60 -1.64 -16.70 20.64
CA LYS A 60 -2.00 -15.44 21.28
C LYS A 60 -2.66 -14.49 20.29
N VAL A 61 -2.12 -14.35 19.08
CA VAL A 61 -2.72 -13.51 18.03
C VAL A 61 -4.14 -13.98 17.70
N LEU A 62 -4.36 -15.30 17.56
CA LEU A 62 -5.69 -15.85 17.27
C LEU A 62 -6.67 -15.61 18.41
N LEU A 63 -6.21 -15.73 19.67
CA LEU A 63 -7.03 -15.42 20.85
C LEU A 63 -7.39 -13.94 20.91
N ASP A 64 -6.43 -13.06 20.67
CA ASP A 64 -6.65 -11.60 20.67
C ASP A 64 -7.63 -11.18 19.53
N LEU A 65 -7.48 -11.70 18.34
CA LEU A 65 -8.43 -11.46 17.25
C LEU A 65 -9.83 -11.94 17.57
N LYS A 66 -9.95 -13.12 18.22
CA LYS A 66 -11.24 -13.65 18.67
C LYS A 66 -11.86 -12.80 19.78
N LYS A 67 -11.05 -12.35 20.75
CA LYS A 67 -11.48 -11.52 21.87
C LYS A 67 -12.00 -10.16 21.38
N HIS A 68 -11.32 -9.56 20.40
CA HIS A 68 -11.61 -8.23 19.87
C HIS A 68 -12.43 -8.25 18.55
N LYS A 69 -13.13 -9.36 18.28
CA LYS A 69 -13.89 -9.52 17.03
C LYS A 69 -15.00 -8.48 16.81
N GLU A 70 -15.53 -7.89 17.89
CA GLU A 70 -16.56 -6.85 17.85
C GLU A 70 -15.97 -5.43 18.03
N ASP A 71 -14.67 -5.32 18.31
CA ASP A 71 -14.01 -4.04 18.54
C ASP A 71 -13.39 -3.49 17.25
N ASP A 72 -13.19 -2.17 17.18
CA ASP A 72 -12.30 -1.56 16.21
C ASP A 72 -10.86 -1.82 16.64
N TYR A 73 -10.00 -2.22 15.69
CA TYR A 73 -8.58 -2.45 15.96
C TYR A 73 -7.68 -2.21 14.75
N ILE A 74 -6.41 -1.98 15.04
CA ILE A 74 -5.32 -1.99 14.06
C ILE A 74 -4.29 -3.01 14.54
N ALA A 75 -4.00 -4.02 13.70
CA ALA A 75 -2.98 -5.02 13.96
C ALA A 75 -1.89 -4.96 12.89
N TRP A 76 -0.64 -4.79 13.31
CA TRP A 76 0.50 -4.82 12.40
C TRP A 76 0.92 -6.26 12.13
N ILE A 77 0.85 -6.67 10.87
CA ILE A 77 1.22 -8.03 10.43
C ILE A 77 2.72 -8.10 10.09
N GLY A 78 3.27 -7.01 9.61
CA GLY A 78 4.68 -6.86 9.26
C GLY A 78 4.88 -6.03 7.99
N HIS A 79 6.02 -5.35 7.89
CA HIS A 79 6.32 -4.37 6.83
C HIS A 79 5.18 -3.36 6.67
N ALA A 80 4.60 -3.19 5.49
CA ALA A 80 3.46 -2.30 5.25
C ALA A 80 2.09 -3.00 5.36
N THR A 81 2.06 -4.26 5.84
CA THR A 81 0.82 -5.03 5.97
C THR A 81 0.17 -4.77 7.33
N PHE A 82 -0.99 -4.13 7.32
CA PHE A 82 -1.85 -3.94 8.47
C PHE A 82 -3.21 -4.61 8.25
N LEU A 83 -3.76 -5.14 9.33
CA LEU A 83 -5.14 -5.57 9.43
C LEU A 83 -5.89 -4.53 10.26
N ILE A 84 -6.90 -3.90 9.67
CA ILE A 84 -7.65 -2.82 10.30
C ILE A 84 -9.12 -3.23 10.30
N LYS A 85 -9.75 -3.27 11.46
CA LYS A 85 -11.19 -3.49 11.60
C LYS A 85 -11.85 -2.21 12.08
N LEU A 86 -12.87 -1.77 11.36
CA LEU A 86 -13.66 -0.59 11.66
C LEU A 86 -15.14 -0.94 11.47
N GLY A 87 -15.87 -1.03 12.58
CA GLY A 87 -17.22 -1.58 12.59
C GLY A 87 -17.26 -2.98 11.98
N GLU A 88 -18.09 -3.20 10.97
CA GLU A 88 -18.20 -4.49 10.29
C GLU A 88 -17.19 -4.69 9.14
N THR A 89 -16.37 -3.67 8.83
CA THR A 89 -15.44 -3.72 7.69
C THR A 89 -14.04 -4.09 8.15
N THR A 90 -13.48 -5.13 7.56
CA THR A 90 -12.09 -5.52 7.77
C THR A 90 -11.25 -5.19 6.54
N ILE A 91 -10.21 -4.41 6.75
CA ILE A 91 -9.31 -3.86 5.73
C ILE A 91 -7.95 -4.53 5.85
N ILE A 92 -7.33 -4.85 4.73
CA ILE A 92 -5.92 -5.22 4.68
C ILE A 92 -5.15 -4.26 3.77
N THR A 93 -3.97 -3.83 4.21
CA THR A 93 -3.10 -2.92 3.45
C THR A 93 -1.89 -3.65 2.95
N ASP A 94 -1.49 -3.39 1.69
CA ASP A 94 -0.25 -3.89 1.06
C ASP A 94 0.15 -5.30 1.53
N PRO A 95 -0.70 -6.34 1.36
CA PRO A 95 -0.46 -7.63 1.97
C PRO A 95 0.72 -8.38 1.31
N VAL A 96 1.77 -8.58 2.09
CA VAL A 96 2.97 -9.31 1.72
C VAL A 96 3.17 -10.49 2.66
N PHE A 97 2.99 -11.71 2.15
CA PHE A 97 3.16 -12.97 2.87
C PHE A 97 4.27 -13.84 2.28
N SER A 98 4.91 -13.39 1.20
CA SER A 98 6.08 -14.05 0.63
C SER A 98 7.33 -13.86 1.48
N LYS A 99 8.24 -14.82 1.41
CA LYS A 99 9.52 -14.80 2.13
C LYS A 99 10.44 -13.68 1.63
N ASN A 100 10.41 -13.36 0.35
CA ASN A 100 11.28 -12.37 -0.28
C ASN A 100 10.51 -11.36 -1.12
N ALA A 101 11.02 -10.15 -1.21
CA ALA A 101 10.49 -9.05 -2.01
C ALA A 101 11.27 -8.93 -3.33
N GLY A 102 10.84 -9.68 -4.35
CA GLY A 102 11.50 -9.64 -5.65
C GLY A 102 10.88 -10.60 -6.67
N PRO A 103 11.41 -10.63 -7.88
CA PRO A 103 10.95 -11.56 -8.89
C PRO A 103 11.38 -12.99 -8.53
N LEU A 104 10.42 -13.91 -8.47
CA LEU A 104 10.60 -15.33 -8.12
C LEU A 104 11.23 -15.49 -6.72
N ILE A 105 12.49 -15.97 -6.67
CA ILE A 105 13.26 -16.21 -5.45
C ILE A 105 14.31 -15.12 -5.20
N PHE A 106 14.37 -14.10 -6.06
CA PHE A 106 15.35 -13.02 -5.96
C PHE A 106 14.79 -11.85 -5.16
N GLY A 107 15.68 -11.08 -4.56
CA GLY A 107 15.32 -9.91 -3.75
C GLY A 107 15.63 -10.10 -2.27
N PRO A 108 15.43 -9.06 -1.46
CA PRO A 108 15.65 -9.13 -0.03
C PRO A 108 14.65 -10.07 0.64
N ASP A 109 15.16 -10.90 1.56
CA ASP A 109 14.32 -11.71 2.44
C ASP A 109 13.67 -10.83 3.50
N ARG A 110 12.49 -11.27 3.97
CA ARG A 110 11.89 -10.64 5.17
C ARG A 110 12.80 -10.84 6.38
N PHE A 111 12.72 -9.86 7.28
CA PHE A 111 13.43 -9.94 8.56
C PHE A 111 12.77 -10.96 9.50
N THR A 112 11.45 -10.96 9.58
CA THR A 112 10.67 -11.91 10.38
C THR A 112 9.47 -12.42 9.60
N GLU A 113 9.05 -13.65 9.89
CA GLU A 113 7.81 -14.20 9.36
C GLU A 113 6.60 -13.56 10.06
N PRO A 114 5.46 -13.36 9.37
CA PRO A 114 4.23 -12.94 10.02
C PRO A 114 3.72 -14.04 10.95
N ALA A 115 3.12 -13.66 12.08
CA ALA A 115 2.56 -14.61 13.04
C ALA A 115 1.46 -15.49 12.44
N LEU A 116 0.67 -14.95 11.52
CA LEU A 116 -0.39 -15.67 10.80
C LEU A 116 0.02 -15.96 9.36
N LYS A 117 -0.37 -17.11 8.86
CA LYS A 117 -0.30 -17.42 7.43
C LYS A 117 -1.46 -16.74 6.69
N LEU A 118 -1.31 -16.59 5.38
CA LEU A 118 -2.32 -15.96 4.53
C LEU A 118 -3.72 -16.58 4.63
N ASN A 119 -3.81 -17.88 4.87
CA ASN A 119 -5.08 -18.60 5.04
C ASN A 119 -5.62 -18.60 6.47
N GLU A 120 -4.93 -17.95 7.39
CA GLU A 120 -5.31 -17.84 8.81
C GLU A 120 -5.82 -16.44 9.17
N ILE A 121 -5.69 -15.45 8.27
CA ILE A 121 -6.23 -14.11 8.48
C ILE A 121 -7.76 -14.13 8.46
N PRO A 122 -8.43 -13.22 9.19
CA PRO A 122 -9.88 -13.12 9.15
C PRO A 122 -10.39 -12.75 7.76
N LYS A 123 -11.71 -12.83 7.57
CA LYS A 123 -12.36 -12.39 6.34
C LYS A 123 -11.99 -10.93 6.06
N ILE A 124 -11.60 -10.64 4.82
CA ILE A 124 -11.26 -9.30 4.35
C ILE A 124 -12.37 -8.79 3.43
N ASP A 125 -12.86 -7.60 3.72
CA ASP A 125 -13.87 -6.91 2.94
C ASP A 125 -13.24 -5.88 1.99
N LEU A 126 -12.10 -5.26 2.39
CA LEU A 126 -11.42 -4.22 1.63
C LEU A 126 -9.91 -4.47 1.56
N PHE A 127 -9.38 -4.47 0.34
CA PHE A 127 -7.96 -4.63 0.04
C PHE A 127 -7.41 -3.31 -0.50
N LEU A 128 -6.45 -2.70 0.18
CA LEU A 128 -5.79 -1.48 -0.24
C LEU A 128 -4.37 -1.79 -0.73
N LEU A 129 -4.01 -1.31 -1.92
CA LEU A 129 -2.65 -1.40 -2.48
C LEU A 129 -2.13 -0.01 -2.80
N THR A 130 -0.98 0.37 -2.26
CA THR A 130 -0.43 1.74 -2.41
C THR A 130 0.38 1.94 -3.67
N HIS A 131 1.16 0.96 -4.09
CA HIS A 131 2.00 1.02 -5.29
C HIS A 131 2.53 -0.37 -5.68
N ASN A 132 3.36 -0.43 -6.73
CA ASN A 132 3.74 -1.69 -7.37
C ASN A 132 5.12 -2.25 -6.99
N HIS A 133 5.83 -1.70 -6.01
CA HIS A 133 7.09 -2.31 -5.58
C HIS A 133 6.89 -3.73 -5.05
N TYR A 134 7.93 -4.55 -5.08
CA TYR A 134 7.82 -5.97 -4.75
C TYR A 134 7.45 -6.25 -3.29
N ASP A 135 7.83 -5.36 -2.40
CA ASP A 135 7.55 -5.41 -0.96
C ASP A 135 6.19 -4.80 -0.57
N HIS A 136 5.39 -4.38 -1.56
CA HIS A 136 4.00 -3.92 -1.39
C HIS A 136 3.04 -4.73 -2.26
N GLN A 137 3.33 -4.88 -3.55
CA GLN A 137 2.56 -5.71 -4.47
C GLN A 137 3.15 -7.12 -4.56
N ASP A 138 2.85 -7.97 -3.61
CA ASP A 138 3.24 -9.38 -3.60
C ASP A 138 2.32 -10.22 -4.50
N MET A 139 2.80 -10.57 -5.68
CA MET A 139 2.01 -11.33 -6.65
C MET A 139 1.65 -12.73 -6.19
N SER A 140 2.47 -13.36 -5.34
CA SER A 140 2.14 -14.66 -4.75
C SER A 140 0.95 -14.53 -3.81
N THR A 141 0.99 -13.53 -2.92
CA THR A 141 -0.11 -13.21 -2.02
C THR A 141 -1.38 -12.86 -2.80
N ILE A 142 -1.31 -11.95 -3.79
CA ILE A 142 -2.46 -11.55 -4.61
C ILE A 142 -3.12 -12.76 -5.27
N ARG A 143 -2.34 -13.69 -5.84
CA ARG A 143 -2.87 -14.89 -6.50
C ARG A 143 -3.53 -15.87 -5.53
N LYS A 144 -2.93 -16.06 -4.35
CA LYS A 144 -3.38 -17.02 -3.31
C LYS A 144 -4.37 -16.44 -2.33
N PHE A 145 -4.61 -15.12 -2.37
CA PHE A 145 -5.50 -14.42 -1.44
C PHE A 145 -6.88 -15.09 -1.40
N PRO A 146 -7.37 -15.49 -0.21
CA PRO A 146 -8.59 -16.31 -0.14
C PRO A 146 -9.87 -15.54 -0.43
N TYR A 147 -9.89 -14.22 -0.23
CA TYR A 147 -11.09 -13.38 -0.29
C TYR A 147 -11.19 -12.62 -1.62
N LYS A 148 -11.47 -13.31 -2.73
CA LYS A 148 -11.55 -12.71 -4.08
C LYS A 148 -12.78 -11.82 -4.30
N ASN A 149 -13.72 -11.82 -3.37
CA ASN A 149 -14.87 -10.92 -3.37
C ASN A 149 -14.61 -9.62 -2.61
N ALA A 150 -13.46 -9.48 -1.93
CA ALA A 150 -13.06 -8.22 -1.32
C ALA A 150 -13.02 -7.10 -2.38
N LYS A 151 -13.52 -5.92 -2.02
CA LYS A 151 -13.35 -4.72 -2.84
C LYS A 151 -11.86 -4.34 -2.83
N VAL A 152 -11.28 -4.16 -4.00
CA VAL A 152 -9.88 -3.77 -4.16
C VAL A 152 -9.81 -2.30 -4.56
N LEU A 153 -9.08 -1.50 -3.81
CA LEU A 153 -8.73 -0.12 -4.14
C LEU A 153 -7.23 -0.04 -4.38
N LEU A 154 -6.86 0.49 -5.51
CA LEU A 154 -5.47 0.52 -5.96
C LEU A 154 -5.22 1.69 -6.92
N PRO A 155 -3.95 2.10 -7.11
CA PRO A 155 -3.61 3.18 -8.02
C PRO A 155 -3.90 2.83 -9.48
N LEU A 156 -4.05 3.87 -10.30
CA LEU A 156 -4.22 3.74 -11.75
C LEU A 156 -3.19 2.79 -12.39
N LYS A 157 -3.68 1.97 -13.32
CA LYS A 157 -2.94 0.99 -14.14
C LYS A 157 -2.43 -0.25 -13.40
N LEU A 158 -2.92 -0.52 -12.18
CA LEU A 158 -2.61 -1.74 -11.43
C LEU A 158 -3.69 -2.82 -11.49
N GLY A 159 -4.90 -2.50 -11.93
CA GLY A 159 -6.04 -3.45 -12.01
C GLY A 159 -5.73 -4.71 -12.83
N LYS A 160 -4.85 -4.61 -13.81
CA LYS A 160 -4.41 -5.75 -14.65
C LYS A 160 -3.82 -6.94 -13.86
N TYR A 161 -3.34 -6.71 -12.65
CA TYR A 161 -2.79 -7.75 -11.78
C TYR A 161 -3.85 -8.46 -10.94
N PHE A 162 -5.08 -7.92 -10.88
CA PHE A 162 -6.19 -8.39 -10.04
C PHE A 162 -7.32 -9.09 -10.83
N LYS A 163 -7.02 -9.71 -11.96
CA LYS A 163 -7.99 -10.34 -12.89
C LYS A 163 -8.94 -11.36 -12.25
N ARG A 164 -8.59 -11.91 -11.08
CA ARG A 164 -9.40 -12.92 -10.37
C ARG A 164 -10.29 -12.31 -9.30
N TYR A 165 -10.21 -11.00 -9.08
CA TYR A 165 -11.05 -10.28 -8.13
C TYR A 165 -12.28 -9.74 -8.85
N LYS A 166 -13.41 -9.66 -8.14
CA LYS A 166 -14.68 -9.26 -8.74
C LYS A 166 -14.92 -7.76 -8.74
N ASP A 167 -14.36 -7.05 -7.75
CA ASP A 167 -14.58 -5.63 -7.54
C ASP A 167 -13.21 -4.94 -7.40
N VAL A 168 -12.72 -4.39 -8.51
CA VAL A 168 -11.39 -3.75 -8.61
C VAL A 168 -11.58 -2.31 -9.08
N ASN A 169 -11.14 -1.37 -8.26
CA ASN A 169 -11.31 0.05 -8.48
C ASN A 169 -9.94 0.73 -8.56
N GLU A 170 -9.58 1.22 -9.74
CA GLU A 170 -8.40 2.06 -9.92
C GLU A 170 -8.72 3.49 -9.51
N MET A 171 -7.85 4.09 -8.70
CA MET A 171 -8.02 5.43 -8.15
C MET A 171 -6.91 6.37 -8.62
N ASP A 172 -7.29 7.59 -8.97
CA ASP A 172 -6.39 8.71 -9.13
C ASP A 172 -6.24 9.48 -7.82
N TRP A 173 -5.26 10.37 -7.72
CA TRP A 173 -5.12 11.21 -6.53
C TRP A 173 -6.36 12.07 -6.32
N TYR A 174 -6.80 12.10 -5.07
CA TYR A 174 -8.02 12.76 -4.57
C TYR A 174 -9.34 12.09 -4.94
N ASP A 175 -9.29 10.91 -5.60
CA ASP A 175 -10.50 10.10 -5.74
C ASP A 175 -10.98 9.60 -4.38
N GLU A 176 -12.29 9.61 -4.20
CA GLU A 176 -12.97 9.17 -2.98
C GLU A 176 -13.95 8.06 -3.31
N ILE A 177 -14.01 7.06 -2.45
CA ILE A 177 -14.98 5.97 -2.53
C ILE A 177 -15.63 5.77 -1.17
N GLU A 178 -16.96 5.90 -1.12
CA GLU A 178 -17.77 5.51 0.02
C GLU A 178 -17.91 3.99 0.04
N ILE A 179 -17.47 3.37 1.12
CA ILE A 179 -17.59 1.92 1.33
C ILE A 179 -18.95 1.59 1.95
N ASN A 180 -19.36 2.40 2.90
CA ASN A 180 -20.68 2.41 3.54
C ASN A 180 -20.94 3.79 4.16
N ASP A 181 -22.06 3.97 4.85
CA ASP A 181 -22.48 5.26 5.42
C ASP A 181 -21.43 5.87 6.39
N ASN A 182 -20.60 5.04 7.00
CA ASN A 182 -19.66 5.44 8.04
C ASN A 182 -18.19 5.42 7.58
N LEU A 183 -17.89 4.76 6.46
CA LEU A 183 -16.51 4.52 6.00
C LEU A 183 -16.29 5.04 4.58
N LYS A 184 -15.40 5.99 4.45
CA LYS A 184 -14.93 6.56 3.20
C LYS A 184 -13.43 6.39 3.04
N ILE A 185 -12.98 6.10 1.85
CA ILE A 185 -11.57 5.99 1.48
C ILE A 185 -11.23 7.05 0.46
N THR A 186 -10.18 7.83 0.73
CA THR A 186 -9.63 8.81 -0.21
C THR A 186 -8.21 8.38 -0.60
N PHE A 187 -7.92 8.38 -1.91
CA PHE A 187 -6.56 8.12 -2.38
C PHE A 187 -5.79 9.43 -2.52
N LEU A 188 -4.64 9.56 -1.87
CA LEU A 188 -3.89 10.80 -1.74
C LEU A 188 -2.49 10.70 -2.34
N PRO A 189 -1.92 11.83 -2.82
CA PRO A 189 -0.58 11.86 -3.37
C PRO A 189 0.50 11.48 -2.35
N ALA A 190 1.58 10.88 -2.86
CA ALA A 190 2.81 10.61 -2.13
C ALA A 190 4.02 11.02 -2.97
N VAL A 191 5.15 11.31 -2.32
CA VAL A 191 6.44 11.59 -2.98
C VAL A 191 7.19 10.26 -3.11
N HIS A 192 6.93 9.55 -4.19
CA HIS A 192 7.50 8.23 -4.42
C HIS A 192 7.69 7.91 -5.92
N TRP A 193 7.70 6.67 -6.29
CA TRP A 193 7.84 6.18 -7.67
C TRP A 193 7.32 4.75 -7.79
N SER A 194 7.18 4.27 -9.00
CA SER A 194 6.76 2.91 -9.28
C SER A 194 7.68 2.22 -10.26
N LYS A 195 7.96 0.92 -10.05
CA LYS A 195 8.75 0.08 -10.96
C LYS A 195 8.68 -1.38 -10.56
N ARG A 196 8.55 -2.27 -11.55
CA ARG A 196 8.70 -3.73 -11.39
C ARG A 196 9.56 -4.37 -12.47
N SER A 197 9.82 -3.67 -13.59
CA SER A 197 10.62 -4.16 -14.70
C SER A 197 11.62 -3.12 -15.15
N LEU A 198 12.42 -3.45 -16.16
CA LEU A 198 13.41 -2.52 -16.70
C LEU A 198 12.77 -1.35 -17.45
N THR A 199 11.52 -1.48 -17.91
CA THR A 199 10.88 -0.53 -18.84
C THR A 199 9.60 0.09 -18.32
N ASP A 200 9.23 -0.10 -17.04
CA ASP A 200 7.94 0.33 -16.50
C ASP A 200 8.02 1.40 -15.41
N THR A 201 9.17 2.06 -15.28
CA THR A 201 9.35 3.16 -14.31
C THR A 201 8.22 4.19 -14.47
N ASN A 202 7.53 4.47 -13.37
CA ASN A 202 6.42 5.43 -13.25
C ASN A 202 5.25 5.21 -14.24
N LYS A 203 5.10 4.00 -14.78
CA LYS A 203 3.96 3.66 -15.64
C LYS A 203 2.68 3.34 -14.87
N THR A 204 2.76 3.15 -13.57
CA THR A 204 1.63 3.00 -12.65
C THR A 204 1.68 4.09 -11.60
N LEU A 205 0.54 4.50 -11.09
CA LEU A 205 0.47 5.52 -10.05
C LEU A 205 0.87 4.92 -8.68
N TRP A 206 1.07 5.78 -7.70
CA TRP A 206 1.35 5.46 -6.28
C TRP A 206 0.66 6.49 -5.39
N GLY A 207 0.43 6.17 -4.12
CA GLY A 207 -0.17 7.12 -3.19
C GLY A 207 -0.48 6.53 -1.82
N ASN A 208 -1.08 7.35 -1.00
CA ASN A 208 -1.52 7.05 0.35
C ASN A 208 -3.02 6.80 0.38
N PHE A 209 -3.52 6.11 1.40
CA PHE A 209 -4.95 6.00 1.67
C PHE A 209 -5.32 6.73 2.95
N LEU A 210 -6.24 7.66 2.86
CA LEU A 210 -6.93 8.23 4.01
C LEU A 210 -8.20 7.43 4.24
N ILE A 211 -8.29 6.81 5.40
CA ILE A 211 -9.44 6.04 5.87
C ILE A 211 -10.21 6.93 6.83
N ASP A 212 -11.41 7.34 6.49
CA ASP A 212 -12.29 8.15 7.32
C ASP A 212 -13.46 7.29 7.80
N TYR A 213 -13.49 7.01 9.10
CA TYR A 213 -14.53 6.24 9.75
C TYR A 213 -15.20 7.07 10.83
N ASP A 214 -16.43 7.49 10.59
CA ASP A 214 -17.21 8.37 11.47
C ASP A 214 -16.43 9.63 11.91
N GLY A 215 -15.66 10.25 10.98
CA GLY A 215 -14.82 11.39 11.24
C GLY A 215 -13.49 11.09 11.93
N LYS A 216 -13.24 9.85 12.35
CA LYS A 216 -11.92 9.39 12.80
C LYS A 216 -11.07 9.06 11.58
N LYS A 217 -9.90 9.67 11.47
CA LYS A 217 -9.07 9.56 10.28
C LYS A 217 -7.80 8.78 10.55
N ILE A 218 -7.51 7.83 9.70
CA ILE A 218 -6.27 7.05 9.68
C ILE A 218 -5.61 7.31 8.33
N LEU A 219 -4.41 7.90 8.32
CA LEU A 219 -3.60 8.00 7.13
C LEU A 219 -2.68 6.78 7.05
N PHE A 220 -2.99 5.88 6.13
CA PHE A 220 -2.06 4.83 5.73
C PHE A 220 -1.09 5.43 4.72
N ALA A 221 0.01 5.99 5.25
CA ALA A 221 1.08 6.53 4.45
C ALA A 221 1.97 5.38 3.97
N CYS A 222 2.06 5.24 2.66
CA CYS A 222 2.96 4.28 2.04
C CYS A 222 4.41 4.77 2.08
N ASP A 223 5.28 4.16 1.31
CA ASP A 223 6.61 4.69 1.05
C ASP A 223 6.51 6.09 0.47
N THR A 224 7.12 7.05 1.15
CA THR A 224 7.11 8.44 0.71
C THR A 224 8.34 9.19 1.16
N GLY A 225 8.83 10.09 0.29
CA GLY A 225 9.75 11.14 0.68
C GLY A 225 9.04 12.30 1.38
N ILE A 226 9.83 13.24 1.89
CA ILE A 226 9.34 14.50 2.46
C ILE A 226 8.87 15.40 1.31
N GLY A 227 7.78 16.15 1.54
CA GLY A 227 7.26 17.16 0.60
C GLY A 227 6.16 18.01 1.23
N ASP A 228 5.96 19.21 0.69
CA ASP A 228 4.93 20.15 1.14
C ASP A 228 3.51 19.61 0.99
N ILE A 229 3.34 18.61 0.13
CA ILE A 229 2.05 17.94 -0.09
C ILE A 229 1.40 17.44 1.21
N TYR A 230 2.20 17.04 2.21
CA TYR A 230 1.65 16.59 3.51
C TYR A 230 1.09 17.73 4.34
N LYS A 231 1.62 18.93 4.20
CA LYS A 231 1.01 20.14 4.79
C LYS A 231 -0.35 20.41 4.14
N ASP A 232 -0.43 20.28 2.81
CA ASP A 232 -1.68 20.49 2.08
C ASP A 232 -2.73 19.42 2.41
N ILE A 233 -2.31 18.16 2.54
CA ILE A 233 -3.18 17.06 3.00
C ILE A 233 -3.68 17.36 4.43
N GLY A 234 -2.79 17.75 5.35
CA GLY A 234 -3.16 18.12 6.72
C GLY A 234 -4.14 19.28 6.76
N ASN A 235 -3.91 20.32 5.98
CA ASN A 235 -4.82 21.50 5.91
C ASN A 235 -6.20 21.13 5.34
N LYS A 236 -6.26 20.19 4.39
CA LYS A 236 -7.52 19.81 3.73
C LYS A 236 -8.33 18.78 4.52
N TYR A 237 -7.67 17.80 5.12
CA TYR A 237 -8.33 16.64 5.71
C TYR A 237 -8.10 16.48 7.22
N GLY A 238 -7.04 17.07 7.74
CA GLY A 238 -6.62 16.90 9.13
C GLY A 238 -7.18 17.88 10.09
N PRO A 239 -6.75 17.87 11.37
CA PRO A 239 -6.17 16.82 12.14
C PRO A 239 -7.15 15.72 12.43
#